data_3119447c844bb73c180d603a8ac7cd7d
#
_entry.id   3119447c844bb73c180d603a8ac7cd7d
#
_cell.length_a   1.000
_cell.length_b   1.000
_cell.length_c   1.000
_cell.angle_alpha   90.00
_cell.angle_beta   90.00
_cell.angle_gamma   90.00
#
_symmetry.space_group_name_H-M   'P 1'
#
loop_
_entity.id
_entity.type
_entity.pdbx_description
1 polymer ?
#
loop_
_entity_poly.entity_id
_entity_poly.type
_entity_poly.pdbx_seq_one_letter_code
_entity_poly.pdbx_strand_id
1 'polypeptide(L)'
;METTRDVIVRSLSADEENAVVERTGTAQRAIAKVRRFAWLAFAVSREIVAWAWETLSRTRAGKRAMTVLTVILISLLCVYAGVLAMLYVTQRSLMYFPETIHTTPAAAGLPQAEEVKLTTADGEHIFAWHVPPRDGKPVILYFHGNGGALRYRVERFTRLITDGIGIVAVEYRGYGGSSGSPSERGLIADAEAAYAVAAARYSTQQIVLWGESLGSGVAVVLAAEKPVGRVILEAPFTSAAAVAAKHYWYVPVRLLMTDQFRSDARIGKVTAPLLILHGVKDQVVPYAMGEHLFDIANKPKHIVRFLDGGHEDLDKNGALIAVGRFLAGDLD
;
A
#
# COMPACT_ATOMS: atom_id res chain seq x y z
N MET A 1 38.70 -36.30 6.53
CA MET A 1 38.49 -36.26 5.06
C MET A 1 37.69 -34.98 4.80
N GLU A 2 38.47 -33.95 4.43
CA GLU A 2 37.95 -32.64 4.04
C GLU A 2 37.40 -32.72 2.63
N THR A 3 36.26 -32.13 2.42
CA THR A 3 35.79 -31.75 1.08
C THR A 3 35.55 -30.24 1.05
N THR A 4 36.53 -29.58 0.53
CA THR A 4 36.65 -28.19 0.16
C THR A 4 35.48 -27.79 -0.77
N ARG A 5 34.65 -26.82 -0.39
CA ARG A 5 33.75 -26.13 -1.31
C ARG A 5 34.54 -25.07 -2.04
N ASP A 6 34.82 -25.31 -3.30
CA ASP A 6 35.38 -24.33 -4.23
C ASP A 6 34.35 -23.22 -4.48
N VAL A 7 34.58 -22.06 -3.85
CA VAL A 7 33.95 -20.79 -4.23
C VAL A 7 34.67 -20.34 -5.51
N ILE A 8 34.06 -20.55 -6.67
CA ILE A 8 34.49 -19.97 -7.92
C ILE A 8 34.25 -18.46 -7.86
N VAL A 9 35.23 -17.72 -7.40
CA VAL A 9 35.35 -16.27 -7.66
C VAL A 9 35.72 -16.13 -9.13
N ARG A 10 34.74 -15.84 -9.99
CA ARG A 10 35.01 -15.45 -11.37
C ARG A 10 35.72 -14.10 -11.30
N SER A 11 37.04 -14.10 -11.47
CA SER A 11 37.79 -12.87 -11.78
C SER A 11 37.31 -12.37 -13.15
N LEU A 12 36.84 -11.12 -13.20
CA LEU A 12 36.55 -10.45 -14.47
C LEU A 12 37.83 -10.47 -15.32
N SER A 13 37.69 -10.68 -16.64
CA SER A 13 38.80 -10.56 -17.54
C SER A 13 39.26 -9.09 -17.58
N ALA A 14 40.55 -8.86 -17.89
CA ALA A 14 41.10 -7.50 -17.99
C ALA A 14 40.29 -6.59 -18.95
N ASP A 15 39.66 -7.19 -19.96
CA ASP A 15 38.78 -6.49 -20.90
C ASP A 15 37.41 -6.11 -20.26
N GLU A 16 36.87 -6.94 -19.36
CA GLU A 16 35.66 -6.64 -18.62
C GLU A 16 35.88 -5.58 -17.55
N GLU A 17 37.01 -5.61 -16.84
CA GLU A 17 37.42 -4.54 -15.91
C GLU A 17 37.62 -3.21 -16.64
N ASN A 18 38.29 -3.20 -17.77
CA ASN A 18 38.47 -1.99 -18.58
C ASN A 18 37.14 -1.44 -19.10
N ALA A 19 36.22 -2.30 -19.53
CA ALA A 19 34.88 -1.88 -19.97
C ALA A 19 34.02 -1.30 -18.83
N VAL A 20 34.16 -1.82 -17.60
CA VAL A 20 33.48 -1.26 -16.40
C VAL A 20 34.08 0.09 -16.03
N VAL A 21 35.41 0.23 -16.05
CA VAL A 21 36.08 1.50 -15.76
C VAL A 21 35.76 2.56 -16.82
N GLU A 22 35.64 2.18 -18.09
CA GLU A 22 35.28 3.11 -19.17
C GLU A 22 33.80 3.56 -19.09
N ARG A 23 32.90 2.65 -18.75
CA ARG A 23 31.47 2.97 -18.51
C ARG A 23 31.28 3.86 -17.28
N THR A 24 31.97 3.61 -16.18
CA THR A 24 31.90 4.45 -14.98
C THR A 24 32.52 5.82 -15.22
N GLY A 25 33.63 5.92 -15.98
CA GLY A 25 34.25 7.18 -16.39
C GLY A 25 33.36 8.03 -17.31
N THR A 26 32.62 7.39 -18.24
CA THR A 26 31.67 8.09 -19.12
C THR A 26 30.43 8.56 -18.36
N ALA A 27 29.89 7.77 -17.43
CA ALA A 27 28.77 8.17 -16.57
C ALA A 27 29.14 9.33 -15.65
N GLN A 28 30.32 9.29 -15.02
CA GLN A 28 30.83 10.39 -14.20
C GLN A 28 31.02 11.68 -14.98
N ARG A 29 31.56 11.60 -16.22
CA ARG A 29 31.68 12.77 -17.11
C ARG A 29 30.31 13.32 -17.54
N ALA A 30 29.35 12.47 -17.80
CA ALA A 30 27.97 12.89 -18.10
C ALA A 30 27.30 13.61 -16.91
N ILE A 31 27.43 13.06 -15.70
CA ILE A 31 26.93 13.68 -14.46
C ILE A 31 27.61 15.03 -14.21
N ALA A 32 28.93 15.11 -14.42
CA ALA A 32 29.66 16.35 -14.26
C ALA A 32 29.24 17.42 -15.29
N LYS A 33 28.95 17.02 -16.55
CA LYS A 33 28.40 17.92 -17.57
C LYS A 33 27.01 18.43 -17.20
N VAL A 34 26.11 17.54 -16.72
CA VAL A 34 24.76 17.93 -16.29
C VAL A 34 24.81 18.88 -15.08
N ARG A 35 25.66 18.58 -14.09
CA ARG A 35 25.88 19.47 -12.94
C ARG A 35 26.42 20.84 -13.36
N ARG A 36 27.38 20.86 -14.29
CA ARG A 36 27.97 22.11 -14.81
C ARG A 36 26.93 22.92 -15.60
N PHE A 37 26.09 22.26 -16.39
CA PHE A 37 25.01 22.92 -17.13
C PHE A 37 23.91 23.45 -16.20
N ALA A 38 23.51 22.67 -15.19
CA ALA A 38 22.57 23.11 -14.17
C ALA A 38 23.09 24.31 -13.34
N TRP A 39 24.38 24.27 -12.99
CA TRP A 39 25.04 25.38 -12.30
C TRP A 39 25.13 26.66 -13.17
N LEU A 40 25.48 26.50 -14.45
CA LEU A 40 25.50 27.61 -15.41
C LEU A 40 24.10 28.19 -15.63
N ALA A 41 23.09 27.34 -15.80
CA ALA A 41 21.69 27.78 -15.92
C ALA A 41 21.22 28.55 -14.67
N PHE A 42 21.58 28.06 -13.47
CA PHE A 42 21.30 28.71 -12.20
C PHE A 42 22.03 30.05 -12.07
N ALA A 43 23.31 30.10 -12.44
CA ALA A 43 24.11 31.32 -12.40
C ALA A 43 23.55 32.41 -13.36
N VAL A 44 23.25 32.00 -14.60
CA VAL A 44 22.65 32.89 -15.62
C VAL A 44 21.29 33.39 -15.19
N SER A 45 20.42 32.50 -14.64
CA SER A 45 19.11 32.92 -14.14
C SER A 45 19.23 33.91 -12.98
N ARG A 46 20.18 33.69 -12.07
CA ARG A 46 20.44 34.63 -10.94
C ARG A 46 20.89 36.01 -11.42
N GLU A 47 21.74 36.07 -12.44
CA GLU A 47 22.19 37.35 -12.99
C GLU A 47 21.08 38.08 -13.76
N ILE A 48 20.27 37.36 -14.53
CA ILE A 48 19.10 37.92 -15.21
C ILE A 48 18.10 38.48 -14.19
N VAL A 49 17.84 37.76 -13.12
CA VAL A 49 16.94 38.19 -12.04
C VAL A 49 17.52 39.44 -11.34
N ALA A 50 18.83 39.44 -11.03
CA ALA A 50 19.49 40.56 -10.40
C ALA A 50 19.50 41.82 -11.30
N TRP A 51 19.77 41.66 -12.59
CA TRP A 51 19.71 42.74 -13.57
C TRP A 51 18.27 43.30 -13.72
N ALA A 52 17.28 42.39 -13.84
CA ALA A 52 15.89 42.80 -13.92
C ALA A 52 15.44 43.54 -12.66
N TRP A 53 15.85 43.04 -11.48
CA TRP A 53 15.60 43.68 -10.19
C TRP A 53 16.20 45.06 -10.12
N GLU A 54 17.48 45.22 -10.50
CA GLU A 54 18.17 46.50 -10.48
C GLU A 54 17.52 47.51 -11.48
N THR A 55 17.21 47.04 -12.69
CA THR A 55 16.58 47.89 -13.73
C THR A 55 15.18 48.35 -13.34
N LEU A 56 14.35 47.41 -12.84
CA LEU A 56 12.97 47.73 -12.40
C LEU A 56 12.93 48.60 -11.14
N SER A 57 13.90 48.40 -10.21
CA SER A 57 13.94 49.18 -8.96
C SER A 57 14.34 50.65 -9.14
N ARG A 58 14.92 51.03 -10.27
CA ARG A 58 15.36 52.40 -10.55
C ARG A 58 14.21 53.38 -10.89
N THR A 59 13.09 52.85 -11.37
CA THR A 59 11.96 53.69 -11.75
C THR A 59 10.78 53.56 -10.77
N ARG A 60 9.96 54.62 -10.64
CA ARG A 60 8.74 54.56 -9.81
C ARG A 60 7.74 53.53 -10.33
N ALA A 61 7.64 53.38 -11.64
CA ALA A 61 6.79 52.35 -12.29
C ALA A 61 7.29 50.94 -11.99
N GLY A 62 8.61 50.73 -12.10
CA GLY A 62 9.22 49.41 -11.80
C GLY A 62 9.08 49.03 -10.33
N LYS A 63 9.22 49.96 -9.38
CA LYS A 63 8.97 49.67 -7.95
C LYS A 63 7.53 49.27 -7.68
N ARG A 64 6.55 49.92 -8.32
CA ARG A 64 5.14 49.55 -8.21
C ARG A 64 4.88 48.15 -8.79
N ALA A 65 5.42 47.87 -9.98
CA ALA A 65 5.29 46.56 -10.60
C ALA A 65 5.88 45.43 -9.72
N MET A 66 7.04 45.65 -9.12
CA MET A 66 7.66 44.71 -8.18
C MET A 66 6.82 44.52 -6.92
N THR A 67 6.27 45.58 -6.34
CA THR A 67 5.37 45.44 -5.18
C THR A 67 4.13 44.63 -5.53
N VAL A 68 3.51 44.89 -6.67
CA VAL A 68 2.33 44.11 -7.14
C VAL A 68 2.70 42.64 -7.35
N LEU A 69 3.83 42.36 -8.01
CA LEU A 69 4.30 40.99 -8.22
C LEU A 69 4.57 40.27 -6.89
N THR A 70 5.23 40.95 -5.94
CA THR A 70 5.51 40.41 -4.60
C THR A 70 4.19 40.10 -3.86
N VAL A 71 3.22 41.01 -3.90
CA VAL A 71 1.90 40.79 -3.29
C VAL A 71 1.19 39.57 -3.92
N ILE A 72 1.22 39.48 -5.26
CA ILE A 72 0.63 38.33 -5.97
C ILE A 72 1.32 37.01 -5.55
N LEU A 73 2.65 36.94 -5.52
CA LEU A 73 3.41 35.76 -5.13
C LEU A 73 3.13 35.35 -3.68
N ILE A 74 3.10 36.32 -2.76
CA ILE A 74 2.75 36.06 -1.36
C ILE A 74 1.31 35.53 -1.26
N SER A 75 0.37 36.15 -1.97
CA SER A 75 -1.03 35.72 -1.97
C SER A 75 -1.18 34.28 -2.50
N LEU A 76 -0.50 33.94 -3.60
CA LEU A 76 -0.48 32.57 -4.14
C LEU A 76 0.13 31.59 -3.15
N LEU A 77 1.22 31.95 -2.49
CA LEU A 77 1.86 31.12 -1.46
C LEU A 77 0.92 30.90 -0.26
N CYS A 78 0.23 31.94 0.19
CA CYS A 78 -0.74 31.85 1.28
C CYS A 78 -1.92 30.94 0.90
N VAL A 79 -2.45 31.08 -0.32
CA VAL A 79 -3.51 30.20 -0.83
C VAL A 79 -3.04 28.75 -0.90
N TYR A 80 -1.84 28.51 -1.46
CA TYR A 80 -1.27 27.15 -1.52
C TYR A 80 -1.06 26.56 -0.12
N ALA A 81 -0.50 27.32 0.82
CA ALA A 81 -0.35 26.89 2.20
C ALA A 81 -1.70 26.60 2.87
N GLY A 82 -2.73 27.41 2.60
CA GLY A 82 -4.10 27.15 3.05
C GLY A 82 -4.67 25.83 2.50
N VAL A 83 -4.44 25.57 1.21
CA VAL A 83 -4.84 24.28 0.57
C VAL A 83 -4.12 23.10 1.22
N LEU A 84 -2.80 23.21 1.45
CA LEU A 84 -2.04 22.14 2.11
C LEU A 84 -2.53 21.90 3.54
N ALA A 85 -2.83 22.96 4.30
CA ALA A 85 -3.37 22.85 5.65
C ALA A 85 -4.77 22.17 5.64
N MET A 86 -5.63 22.54 4.70
CA MET A 86 -6.93 21.91 4.51
C MET A 86 -6.78 20.41 4.18
N LEU A 87 -5.92 20.06 3.22
CA LEU A 87 -5.65 18.67 2.86
C LEU A 87 -5.08 17.88 4.05
N TYR A 88 -4.19 18.49 4.85
CA TYR A 88 -3.65 17.86 6.05
C TYR A 88 -4.74 17.55 7.08
N VAL A 89 -5.68 18.45 7.31
CA VAL A 89 -6.78 18.23 8.27
C VAL A 89 -7.79 17.20 7.75
N THR A 90 -8.08 17.23 6.43
CA THR A 90 -9.13 16.38 5.83
C THR A 90 -8.61 15.08 5.24
N GLN A 91 -7.31 14.78 5.32
CA GLN A 91 -6.69 13.63 4.62
C GLN A 91 -7.36 12.29 4.90
N ARG A 92 -7.84 12.05 6.14
CA ARG A 92 -8.55 10.82 6.50
C ARG A 92 -9.90 10.69 5.82
N SER A 93 -10.65 11.78 5.69
CA SER A 93 -11.92 11.80 4.94
C SER A 93 -11.72 11.57 3.43
N LEU A 94 -10.50 11.87 2.92
CA LEU A 94 -10.13 11.62 1.52
C LEU A 94 -9.56 10.21 1.29
N MET A 95 -9.23 9.49 2.37
CA MET A 95 -8.63 8.17 2.31
C MET A 95 -9.63 7.06 2.69
N TYR A 96 -10.46 7.29 3.68
CA TYR A 96 -11.39 6.29 4.21
C TYR A 96 -12.82 6.67 3.84
N PHE A 97 -13.56 5.72 3.25
CA PHE A 97 -14.94 5.89 2.79
C PHE A 97 -15.86 4.88 3.49
N PRO A 98 -16.01 4.96 4.82
CA PRO A 98 -16.78 3.99 5.56
C PRO A 98 -18.26 4.09 5.23
N GLU A 99 -18.89 2.95 4.99
CA GLU A 99 -20.30 2.83 5.19
C GLU A 99 -20.55 2.54 6.68
N THR A 100 -21.34 3.39 7.34
CA THR A 100 -21.55 3.32 8.79
C THR A 100 -22.76 2.50 9.20
N ILE A 101 -23.57 2.04 8.23
CA ILE A 101 -24.78 1.27 8.51
C ILE A 101 -24.39 -0.13 8.97
N HIS A 102 -24.80 -0.48 10.19
CA HIS A 102 -24.65 -1.84 10.71
C HIS A 102 -25.54 -2.80 9.94
N THR A 103 -24.94 -3.86 9.42
CA THR A 103 -25.65 -4.93 8.70
C THR A 103 -25.17 -6.26 9.25
N THR A 104 -26.07 -7.03 9.84
CA THR A 104 -25.71 -8.40 10.31
C THR A 104 -25.42 -9.32 9.13
N PRO A 105 -24.61 -10.38 9.34
CA PRO A 105 -24.32 -11.36 8.28
C PRO A 105 -25.58 -11.93 7.64
N ALA A 106 -26.58 -12.28 8.45
CA ALA A 106 -27.86 -12.84 7.96
C ALA A 106 -28.60 -11.83 7.08
N ALA A 107 -28.68 -10.56 7.49
CA ALA A 107 -29.32 -9.49 6.70
C ALA A 107 -28.57 -9.20 5.38
N ALA A 108 -27.26 -9.45 5.36
CA ALA A 108 -26.44 -9.32 4.16
C ALA A 108 -26.54 -10.52 3.21
N GLY A 109 -27.18 -11.62 3.61
CA GLY A 109 -27.30 -12.85 2.81
C GLY A 109 -26.25 -13.93 3.14
N LEU A 110 -25.62 -13.86 4.31
CA LEU A 110 -24.66 -14.84 4.81
C LEU A 110 -25.11 -15.42 6.18
N PRO A 111 -26.28 -16.11 6.26
CA PRO A 111 -26.87 -16.51 7.52
C PRO A 111 -26.06 -17.56 8.31
N GLN A 112 -25.10 -18.25 7.67
CA GLN A 112 -24.18 -19.18 8.30
C GLN A 112 -23.03 -18.51 9.05
N ALA A 113 -22.83 -17.20 8.90
CA ALA A 113 -21.81 -16.46 9.63
C ALA A 113 -22.35 -15.96 10.96
N GLU A 114 -21.56 -16.12 12.01
CA GLU A 114 -21.74 -15.51 13.32
C GLU A 114 -21.17 -14.09 13.31
N GLU A 115 -21.92 -13.13 13.84
CA GLU A 115 -21.36 -11.81 14.13
C GLU A 115 -20.67 -11.83 15.49
N VAL A 116 -19.39 -11.46 15.50
CA VAL A 116 -18.56 -11.42 16.70
C VAL A 116 -18.23 -9.96 17.01
N LYS A 117 -18.51 -9.49 18.21
CA LYS A 117 -18.06 -8.18 18.69
C LYS A 117 -16.69 -8.31 19.33
N LEU A 118 -15.72 -7.56 18.82
CA LEU A 118 -14.33 -7.52 19.30
C LEU A 118 -14.10 -6.21 20.05
N THR A 119 -13.27 -6.27 21.10
CA THR A 119 -12.79 -5.07 21.80
C THR A 119 -11.29 -4.94 21.50
N THR A 120 -10.90 -3.81 20.97
CA THR A 120 -9.51 -3.50 20.67
C THR A 120 -8.75 -3.06 21.90
N ALA A 121 -7.41 -3.07 21.87
CA ALA A 121 -6.57 -2.68 23.00
C ALA A 121 -6.76 -1.21 23.42
N ASP A 122 -7.20 -0.35 22.51
CA ASP A 122 -7.52 1.06 22.76
C ASP A 122 -9.01 1.32 23.06
N GLY A 123 -9.78 0.24 23.29
CA GLY A 123 -11.14 0.29 23.83
C GLY A 123 -12.26 0.45 22.80
N GLU A 124 -11.96 0.44 21.50
CA GLU A 124 -13.00 0.47 20.47
C GLU A 124 -13.70 -0.89 20.34
N HIS A 125 -14.94 -0.83 19.90
CA HIS A 125 -15.76 -2.01 19.63
C HIS A 125 -15.99 -2.16 18.15
N ILE A 126 -15.46 -3.25 17.58
CA ILE A 126 -15.60 -3.54 16.15
C ILE A 126 -16.35 -4.85 15.95
N PHE A 127 -16.95 -5.01 14.77
CA PHE A 127 -17.61 -6.25 14.37
C PHE A 127 -16.68 -7.09 13.49
N ALA A 128 -16.86 -8.40 13.58
CA ALA A 128 -16.28 -9.35 12.64
C ALA A 128 -17.33 -10.43 12.31
N TRP A 129 -17.29 -10.94 11.08
CA TRP A 129 -18.09 -12.06 10.65
C TRP A 129 -17.26 -13.32 10.67
N HIS A 130 -17.71 -14.33 11.39
CA HIS A 130 -16.99 -15.57 11.57
C HIS A 130 -17.77 -16.76 11.03
N VAL A 131 -17.12 -17.56 10.19
CA VAL A 131 -17.56 -18.89 9.79
C VAL A 131 -16.43 -19.85 10.05
N PRO A 132 -16.62 -20.91 10.86
CA PRO A 132 -15.55 -21.88 11.12
C PRO A 132 -15.18 -22.65 9.84
N PRO A 133 -13.91 -23.01 9.65
CA PRO A 133 -13.50 -23.87 8.54
C PRO A 133 -14.02 -25.29 8.75
N ARG A 134 -14.19 -26.03 7.65
CA ARG A 134 -14.34 -27.49 7.72
C ARG A 134 -13.02 -28.15 8.12
N ASP A 135 -13.07 -29.40 8.55
CA ASP A 135 -11.89 -30.15 9.01
C ASP A 135 -10.72 -30.06 8.02
N GLY A 136 -9.57 -29.67 8.53
CA GLY A 136 -8.33 -29.53 7.76
C GLY A 136 -8.24 -28.33 6.82
N LYS A 137 -9.28 -27.52 6.70
CA LYS A 137 -9.26 -26.31 5.88
C LYS A 137 -8.72 -25.10 6.66
N PRO A 138 -8.15 -24.10 5.97
CA PRO A 138 -7.70 -22.86 6.61
C PRO A 138 -8.85 -21.92 6.97
N VAL A 139 -8.55 -20.94 7.82
CA VAL A 139 -9.41 -19.80 8.10
C VAL A 139 -8.76 -18.53 7.53
N ILE A 140 -9.50 -17.78 6.74
CA ILE A 140 -9.06 -16.50 6.18
C ILE A 140 -9.44 -15.39 7.15
N LEU A 141 -8.43 -14.68 7.66
CA LEU A 141 -8.59 -13.41 8.34
C LEU A 141 -8.56 -12.32 7.26
N TYR A 142 -9.73 -11.77 6.96
CA TYR A 142 -9.97 -10.91 5.81
C TYR A 142 -10.03 -9.43 6.19
N PHE A 143 -9.27 -8.62 5.47
CA PHE A 143 -9.16 -7.17 5.62
C PHE A 143 -9.61 -6.50 4.32
N HIS A 144 -10.75 -5.82 4.34
CA HIS A 144 -11.34 -5.19 3.16
C HIS A 144 -10.62 -3.90 2.73
N GLY A 145 -10.96 -3.38 1.57
CA GLY A 145 -10.47 -2.12 1.02
C GLY A 145 -10.98 -0.88 1.78
N ASN A 146 -10.64 0.30 1.27
CA ASN A 146 -10.96 1.58 1.92
C ASN A 146 -12.41 2.03 1.82
N GLY A 147 -13.22 1.38 0.99
CA GLY A 147 -14.62 1.75 0.76
C GLY A 147 -15.62 0.66 1.12
N GLY A 148 -16.81 1.09 1.50
CA GLY A 148 -17.96 0.21 1.73
C GLY A 148 -17.99 -0.46 3.11
N ALA A 149 -18.40 -1.73 3.13
CA ALA A 149 -18.56 -2.58 4.32
C ALA A 149 -18.50 -4.06 3.90
N LEU A 150 -18.45 -5.01 4.85
CA LEU A 150 -18.37 -6.44 4.58
C LEU A 150 -19.55 -6.98 3.73
N ARG A 151 -20.71 -6.35 3.81
CA ARG A 151 -21.90 -6.76 3.05
C ARG A 151 -21.67 -6.80 1.53
N TYR A 152 -20.71 -6.04 1.02
CA TYR A 152 -20.36 -6.05 -0.40
C TYR A 152 -19.46 -7.21 -0.81
N ARG A 153 -18.97 -8.00 0.14
CA ARG A 153 -18.08 -9.15 -0.08
C ARG A 153 -18.75 -10.51 0.10
N VAL A 154 -20.09 -10.51 0.33
CA VAL A 154 -20.86 -11.72 0.61
C VAL A 154 -20.72 -12.79 -0.49
N GLU A 155 -20.72 -12.40 -1.77
CA GLU A 155 -20.53 -13.35 -2.87
C GLU A 155 -19.17 -14.07 -2.76
N ARG A 156 -18.08 -13.34 -2.51
CA ARG A 156 -16.74 -13.89 -2.27
C ARG A 156 -16.74 -14.86 -1.09
N PHE A 157 -17.31 -14.42 0.04
CA PHE A 157 -17.38 -15.23 1.25
C PHE A 157 -18.19 -16.50 1.04
N THR A 158 -19.30 -16.42 0.35
CA THR A 158 -20.13 -17.59 0.02
C THR A 158 -19.35 -18.64 -0.77
N ARG A 159 -18.55 -18.22 -1.76
CA ARG A 159 -17.71 -19.14 -2.54
C ARG A 159 -16.65 -19.81 -1.67
N LEU A 160 -15.93 -19.04 -0.84
CA LEU A 160 -14.92 -19.58 0.06
C LEU A 160 -15.49 -20.59 1.06
N ILE A 161 -16.64 -20.26 1.66
CA ILE A 161 -17.33 -21.15 2.61
C ILE A 161 -17.84 -22.43 1.93
N THR A 162 -18.30 -22.34 0.69
CA THR A 162 -18.71 -23.50 -0.11
C THR A 162 -17.57 -24.50 -0.27
N ASP A 163 -16.33 -24.00 -0.42
CA ASP A 163 -15.11 -24.81 -0.49
C ASP A 163 -14.62 -25.28 0.88
N GLY A 164 -15.35 -24.94 1.95
CA GLY A 164 -15.04 -25.32 3.33
C GLY A 164 -14.03 -24.43 4.02
N ILE A 165 -13.60 -23.35 3.39
CA ILE A 165 -12.67 -22.38 3.97
C ILE A 165 -13.41 -21.55 5.01
N GLY A 166 -12.83 -21.42 6.22
CA GLY A 166 -13.37 -20.53 7.25
C GLY A 166 -13.04 -19.06 6.95
N ILE A 167 -13.81 -18.17 7.55
CA ILE A 167 -13.54 -16.74 7.48
C ILE A 167 -13.63 -16.09 8.86
N VAL A 168 -12.79 -15.09 9.10
CA VAL A 168 -12.93 -14.03 10.09
C VAL A 168 -12.78 -12.72 9.31
N ALA A 169 -13.89 -12.15 8.87
CA ALA A 169 -13.89 -10.91 8.12
C ALA A 169 -14.05 -9.73 9.08
N VAL A 170 -13.16 -8.76 9.03
CA VAL A 170 -13.10 -7.64 9.98
C VAL A 170 -13.83 -6.43 9.40
N GLU A 171 -14.79 -5.91 10.16
CA GLU A 171 -15.37 -4.59 9.91
C GLU A 171 -14.59 -3.57 10.72
N TYR A 172 -13.76 -2.77 10.06
CA TYR A 172 -12.89 -1.82 10.76
C TYR A 172 -13.67 -0.79 11.58
N ARG A 173 -12.98 -0.16 12.53
CA ARG A 173 -13.51 0.99 13.26
C ARG A 173 -14.07 2.06 12.32
N GLY A 174 -15.25 2.56 12.63
CA GLY A 174 -15.99 3.52 11.80
C GLY A 174 -16.73 2.93 10.61
N TYR A 175 -16.54 1.64 10.29
CA TYR A 175 -17.26 0.91 9.22
C TYR A 175 -18.33 0.01 9.82
N GLY A 176 -19.40 -0.25 9.08
CA GLY A 176 -20.43 -1.24 9.36
C GLY A 176 -21.03 -1.22 10.77
N GLY A 177 -21.09 -0.06 11.42
CA GLY A 177 -21.57 0.10 12.79
C GLY A 177 -20.49 -0.11 13.87
N SER A 178 -19.24 -0.41 13.51
CA SER A 178 -18.12 -0.43 14.44
C SER A 178 -17.84 0.97 15.00
N SER A 179 -17.43 1.08 16.26
CA SER A 179 -17.15 2.36 16.91
C SER A 179 -15.86 3.01 16.40
N GLY A 180 -15.57 4.23 16.83
CA GLY A 180 -14.35 4.95 16.55
C GLY A 180 -14.28 5.57 15.16
N SER A 181 -13.05 5.89 14.73
CA SER A 181 -12.77 6.52 13.44
C SER A 181 -11.53 5.88 12.82
N PRO A 182 -11.50 5.65 11.49
CA PRO A 182 -10.41 4.95 10.82
C PRO A 182 -9.11 5.76 10.83
N SER A 183 -8.01 5.05 11.04
CA SER A 183 -6.64 5.53 10.93
C SER A 183 -5.70 4.33 10.76
N GLU A 184 -4.48 4.51 10.24
CA GLU A 184 -3.52 3.41 10.12
C GLU A 184 -3.33 2.68 11.44
N ARG A 185 -3.03 3.40 12.51
CA ARG A 185 -2.87 2.83 13.85
C ARG A 185 -4.12 2.10 14.33
N GLY A 186 -5.30 2.69 14.05
CA GLY A 186 -6.56 2.11 14.45
C GLY A 186 -6.86 0.80 13.72
N LEU A 187 -6.73 0.77 12.39
CA LEU A 187 -6.95 -0.44 11.59
C LEU A 187 -5.98 -1.58 11.96
N ILE A 188 -4.75 -1.24 12.35
CA ILE A 188 -3.79 -2.23 12.85
C ILE A 188 -4.27 -2.80 14.19
N ALA A 189 -4.75 -1.97 15.12
CA ALA A 189 -5.29 -2.44 16.39
C ALA A 189 -6.55 -3.32 16.20
N ASP A 190 -7.39 -3.00 15.21
CA ASP A 190 -8.54 -3.82 14.82
C ASP A 190 -8.10 -5.18 14.31
N ALA A 191 -7.08 -5.21 13.44
CA ALA A 191 -6.51 -6.44 12.91
C ALA A 191 -5.85 -7.30 14.01
N GLU A 192 -5.18 -6.70 14.96
CA GLU A 192 -4.59 -7.40 16.12
C GLU A 192 -5.66 -8.03 17.00
N ALA A 193 -6.77 -7.33 17.27
CA ALA A 193 -7.88 -7.88 18.04
C ALA A 193 -8.51 -9.08 17.32
N ALA A 194 -8.72 -8.98 16.02
CA ALA A 194 -9.24 -10.09 15.22
C ALA A 194 -8.26 -11.27 15.13
N TYR A 195 -6.96 -11.00 14.98
CA TYR A 195 -5.94 -12.04 15.01
C TYR A 195 -5.91 -12.77 16.36
N ALA A 196 -6.02 -12.05 17.48
CA ALA A 196 -6.05 -12.68 18.79
C ALA A 196 -7.20 -13.67 18.94
N VAL A 197 -8.39 -13.33 18.44
CA VAL A 197 -9.55 -14.22 18.42
C VAL A 197 -9.36 -15.42 17.49
N ALA A 198 -8.78 -15.20 16.32
CA ALA A 198 -8.46 -16.28 15.39
C ALA A 198 -7.40 -17.23 15.98
N ALA A 199 -6.31 -16.70 16.56
CA ALA A 199 -5.24 -17.47 17.14
C ALA A 199 -5.63 -18.24 18.42
N ALA A 200 -6.67 -17.81 19.13
CA ALA A 200 -7.26 -18.54 20.24
C ALA A 200 -8.07 -19.78 19.80
N ARG A 201 -8.50 -19.82 18.53
CA ARG A 201 -9.38 -20.88 17.98
C ARG A 201 -8.66 -21.80 17.00
N TYR A 202 -7.64 -21.28 16.31
CA TYR A 202 -6.97 -21.95 15.18
C TYR A 202 -5.46 -21.94 15.35
N SER A 203 -4.78 -22.95 14.82
CA SER A 203 -3.32 -22.93 14.77
C SER A 203 -2.84 -21.82 13.82
N THR A 204 -1.64 -21.30 14.07
CA THR A 204 -1.06 -20.24 13.22
C THR A 204 -0.90 -20.67 11.76
N GLN A 205 -0.68 -21.96 11.50
CA GLN A 205 -0.58 -22.54 10.16
C GLN A 205 -1.91 -22.54 9.41
N GLN A 206 -3.03 -22.57 10.13
CA GLN A 206 -4.36 -22.51 9.54
C GLN A 206 -4.79 -21.07 9.25
N ILE A 207 -4.19 -20.06 9.89
CA ILE A 207 -4.56 -18.67 9.71
C ILE A 207 -3.93 -18.14 8.41
N VAL A 208 -4.77 -17.69 7.50
CA VAL A 208 -4.37 -17.03 6.25
C VAL A 208 -4.81 -15.58 6.31
N LEU A 209 -3.89 -14.64 6.14
CA LEU A 209 -4.26 -13.24 6.01
C LEU A 209 -4.62 -12.94 4.55
N TRP A 210 -5.73 -12.27 4.33
CA TRP A 210 -6.10 -11.75 3.01
C TRP A 210 -6.42 -10.26 3.12
N GLY A 211 -5.58 -9.42 2.52
CA GLY A 211 -5.79 -7.97 2.47
C GLY A 211 -6.12 -7.51 1.05
N GLU A 212 -7.27 -6.82 0.90
CA GLU A 212 -7.74 -6.21 -0.33
C GLU A 212 -7.39 -4.72 -0.33
N SER A 213 -6.67 -4.21 -1.32
CA SER A 213 -6.34 -2.78 -1.49
C SER A 213 -5.77 -2.19 -0.19
N LEU A 214 -6.48 -1.26 0.49
CA LEU A 214 -6.09 -0.73 1.82
C LEU A 214 -5.76 -1.86 2.81
N GLY A 215 -6.59 -2.91 2.84
CA GLY A 215 -6.39 -4.06 3.70
C GLY A 215 -5.09 -4.82 3.44
N SER A 216 -4.50 -4.70 2.24
CA SER A 216 -3.19 -5.27 1.96
C SER A 216 -2.09 -4.65 2.83
N GLY A 217 -2.18 -3.34 3.08
CA GLY A 217 -1.29 -2.64 4.01
C GLY A 217 -1.43 -3.14 5.44
N VAL A 218 -2.67 -3.37 5.89
CA VAL A 218 -2.97 -3.95 7.22
C VAL A 218 -2.43 -5.36 7.32
N ALA A 219 -2.69 -6.21 6.32
CA ALA A 219 -2.21 -7.60 6.29
C ALA A 219 -0.68 -7.70 6.32
N VAL A 220 0.03 -6.82 5.60
CA VAL A 220 1.51 -6.77 5.61
C VAL A 220 2.05 -6.40 6.99
N VAL A 221 1.45 -5.41 7.67
CA VAL A 221 1.87 -5.03 9.03
C VAL A 221 1.68 -6.21 9.99
N LEU A 222 0.50 -6.82 9.96
CA LEU A 222 0.20 -7.95 10.84
C LEU A 222 1.10 -9.16 10.57
N ALA A 223 1.31 -9.53 9.30
CA ALA A 223 2.17 -10.65 8.90
C ALA A 223 3.65 -10.43 9.23
N ALA A 224 4.10 -9.17 9.32
CA ALA A 224 5.47 -8.85 9.72
C ALA A 224 5.70 -9.00 11.23
N GLU A 225 4.63 -9.07 12.03
CA GLU A 225 4.68 -9.08 13.51
C GLU A 225 4.10 -10.35 14.13
N LYS A 226 3.20 -11.04 13.43
CA LYS A 226 2.52 -12.23 13.93
C LYS A 226 2.76 -13.45 13.03
N PRO A 227 2.95 -14.65 13.60
CA PRO A 227 3.07 -15.88 12.82
C PRO A 227 1.73 -16.25 12.16
N VAL A 228 1.76 -16.53 10.87
CA VAL A 228 0.59 -16.95 10.07
C VAL A 228 0.99 -18.02 9.06
N GLY A 229 0.02 -18.80 8.60
CA GLY A 229 0.27 -19.88 7.64
C GLY A 229 0.54 -19.39 6.22
N ARG A 230 -0.20 -18.38 5.75
CA ARG A 230 -0.07 -17.79 4.41
C ARG A 230 -0.54 -16.35 4.40
N VAL A 231 -0.13 -15.60 3.37
CA VAL A 231 -0.56 -14.21 3.13
C VAL A 231 -1.01 -14.05 1.68
N ILE A 232 -2.17 -13.44 1.49
CA ILE A 232 -2.75 -13.09 0.19
C ILE A 232 -2.91 -11.57 0.16
N LEU A 233 -2.32 -10.92 -0.83
CA LEU A 233 -2.42 -9.49 -1.04
C LEU A 233 -3.07 -9.24 -2.39
N GLU A 234 -4.23 -8.61 -2.38
CA GLU A 234 -5.00 -8.24 -3.57
C GLU A 234 -4.85 -6.76 -3.85
N ALA A 235 -4.44 -6.41 -5.07
CA ALA A 235 -4.13 -5.04 -5.49
C ALA A 235 -3.27 -4.27 -4.48
N PRO A 236 -2.13 -4.84 -4.01
CA PRO A 236 -1.33 -4.24 -2.96
C PRO A 236 -0.51 -3.04 -3.48
N PHE A 237 -0.20 -2.14 -2.55
CA PHE A 237 0.59 -0.94 -2.80
C PHE A 237 1.87 -0.90 -1.95
N THR A 238 2.91 -0.20 -2.44
CA THR A 238 4.15 0.02 -1.70
C THR A 238 3.94 0.88 -0.45
N SER A 239 3.13 1.94 -0.58
CA SER A 239 2.58 2.71 0.54
C SER A 239 1.37 3.52 0.06
N ALA A 240 0.42 3.81 0.94
CA ALA A 240 -0.70 4.69 0.64
C ALA A 240 -0.23 6.08 0.20
N ALA A 241 0.85 6.58 0.80
CA ALA A 241 1.46 7.84 0.39
C ALA A 241 2.06 7.79 -1.03
N ALA A 242 2.53 6.62 -1.50
CA ALA A 242 3.02 6.48 -2.88
C ALA A 242 1.86 6.47 -3.89
N VAL A 243 0.73 5.85 -3.55
CA VAL A 243 -0.51 5.91 -4.36
C VAL A 243 -0.99 7.36 -4.46
N ALA A 244 -1.15 8.04 -3.32
CA ALA A 244 -1.59 9.43 -3.29
C ALA A 244 -0.64 10.37 -4.03
N ALA A 245 0.69 10.19 -3.93
CA ALA A 245 1.68 11.00 -4.63
C ALA A 245 1.60 10.87 -6.17
N LYS A 246 1.10 9.74 -6.69
CA LYS A 246 0.87 9.57 -8.12
C LYS A 246 -0.32 10.42 -8.61
N HIS A 247 -1.38 10.49 -7.81
CA HIS A 247 -2.59 11.24 -8.14
C HIS A 247 -2.46 12.74 -7.82
N TYR A 248 -1.71 13.10 -6.77
CA TYR A 248 -1.54 14.47 -6.26
C TYR A 248 -0.08 14.92 -6.33
N TRP A 249 0.53 14.83 -7.51
CA TRP A 249 1.96 15.13 -7.73
C TRP A 249 2.38 16.55 -7.33
N TYR A 250 1.43 17.50 -7.27
CA TYR A 250 1.63 18.89 -6.87
C TYR A 250 1.53 19.12 -5.35
N VAL A 251 1.23 18.07 -4.57
CA VAL A 251 1.18 18.10 -3.10
C VAL A 251 2.37 17.29 -2.56
N PRO A 252 3.11 17.78 -1.55
CA PRO A 252 4.17 17.01 -0.91
C PRO A 252 3.59 15.90 0.01
N VAL A 253 2.82 14.98 -0.58
CA VAL A 253 2.02 13.96 0.11
C VAL A 253 2.86 13.14 1.09
N ARG A 254 4.08 12.74 0.68
CA ARG A 254 4.96 11.91 1.52
C ARG A 254 5.38 12.58 2.84
N LEU A 255 5.33 13.92 2.90
CA LEU A 255 5.64 14.70 4.10
C LEU A 255 4.40 14.96 4.95
N LEU A 256 3.24 15.12 4.30
CA LEU A 256 2.01 15.56 4.96
C LEU A 256 1.12 14.39 5.41
N MET A 257 1.18 13.24 4.72
CA MET A 257 0.30 12.12 4.99
C MET A 257 0.69 11.38 6.27
N THR A 258 -0.25 11.28 7.20
CA THR A 258 -0.05 10.64 8.50
C THR A 258 -0.21 9.13 8.42
N ASP A 259 -1.21 8.65 7.65
CA ASP A 259 -1.54 7.24 7.52
C ASP A 259 -0.92 6.70 6.21
N GLN A 260 0.31 6.16 6.30
CA GLN A 260 1.11 5.83 5.12
C GLN A 260 1.07 4.36 4.70
N PHE A 261 0.79 3.43 5.62
CA PHE A 261 0.80 1.98 5.38
C PHE A 261 2.03 1.52 4.57
N ARG A 262 3.22 1.72 5.14
CA ARG A 262 4.51 1.43 4.49
C ARG A 262 4.72 -0.08 4.31
N SER A 263 4.05 -0.68 3.32
CA SER A 263 4.22 -2.10 2.97
C SER A 263 5.64 -2.40 2.48
N ASP A 264 6.24 -1.50 1.71
CA ASP A 264 7.62 -1.58 1.22
C ASP A 264 8.66 -1.73 2.35
N ALA A 265 8.42 -1.07 3.49
CA ALA A 265 9.32 -1.15 4.64
C ALA A 265 9.13 -2.41 5.49
N ARG A 266 8.06 -3.17 5.28
CA ARG A 266 7.67 -4.28 6.16
C ARG A 266 7.62 -5.64 5.45
N ILE A 267 7.34 -5.69 4.14
CA ILE A 267 7.13 -6.93 3.40
C ILE A 267 8.34 -7.89 3.49
N GLY A 268 9.56 -7.38 3.58
CA GLY A 268 10.77 -8.17 3.79
C GLY A 268 10.85 -8.88 5.15
N LYS A 269 9.94 -8.58 6.11
CA LYS A 269 9.83 -9.29 7.39
C LYS A 269 8.78 -10.41 7.35
N VAL A 270 7.94 -10.44 6.32
CA VAL A 270 6.95 -11.50 6.13
C VAL A 270 7.66 -12.79 5.73
N THR A 271 7.53 -13.82 6.54
CA THR A 271 8.18 -15.13 6.32
C THR A 271 7.20 -16.19 5.81
N ALA A 272 5.91 -15.94 5.95
CA ALA A 272 4.87 -16.83 5.46
C ALA A 272 4.82 -16.85 3.92
N PRO A 273 4.43 -17.97 3.28
CA PRO A 273 4.17 -18.03 1.84
C PRO A 273 3.23 -16.89 1.40
N LEU A 274 3.60 -16.20 0.33
CA LEU A 274 2.92 -14.99 -0.15
C LEU A 274 2.33 -15.22 -1.54
N LEU A 275 1.06 -14.83 -1.71
CA LEU A 275 0.40 -14.66 -3.01
C LEU A 275 0.03 -13.20 -3.22
N ILE A 276 0.47 -12.63 -4.35
CA ILE A 276 0.01 -11.33 -4.83
C ILE A 276 -0.92 -11.53 -6.01
N LEU A 277 -2.10 -10.91 -5.96
CA LEU A 277 -3.10 -10.83 -7.02
C LEU A 277 -3.19 -9.39 -7.49
N HIS A 278 -2.96 -9.12 -8.80
CA HIS A 278 -3.01 -7.74 -9.28
C HIS A 278 -3.49 -7.63 -10.72
N GLY A 279 -4.40 -6.68 -10.95
CA GLY A 279 -4.88 -6.33 -12.29
C GLY A 279 -3.87 -5.44 -13.03
N VAL A 280 -3.54 -5.80 -14.26
CA VAL A 280 -2.60 -5.01 -15.08
C VAL A 280 -3.21 -3.66 -15.49
N LYS A 281 -4.55 -3.59 -15.59
CA LYS A 281 -5.30 -2.37 -15.92
C LYS A 281 -5.77 -1.57 -14.70
N ASP A 282 -5.22 -1.85 -13.51
CA ASP A 282 -5.57 -1.15 -12.29
C ASP A 282 -5.20 0.34 -12.38
N GLN A 283 -6.22 1.21 -12.33
CA GLN A 283 -6.08 2.66 -12.41
C GLN A 283 -6.01 3.33 -11.02
N VAL A 284 -6.31 2.59 -9.95
CA VAL A 284 -6.28 3.07 -8.56
C VAL A 284 -4.90 2.81 -7.96
N VAL A 285 -4.49 1.54 -7.93
CA VAL A 285 -3.17 1.12 -7.47
C VAL A 285 -2.39 0.56 -8.66
N PRO A 286 -1.37 1.29 -9.16
CA PRO A 286 -0.61 0.81 -10.31
C PRO A 286 -0.01 -0.58 -10.11
N TYR A 287 -0.18 -1.46 -11.09
CA TYR A 287 0.38 -2.82 -11.11
C TYR A 287 1.86 -2.87 -10.69
N ALA A 288 2.67 -1.90 -11.13
CA ALA A 288 4.08 -1.81 -10.77
C ALA A 288 4.35 -1.73 -9.25
N MET A 289 3.36 -1.33 -8.43
CA MET A 289 3.52 -1.33 -6.97
C MET A 289 3.43 -2.74 -6.40
N GLY A 290 2.50 -3.56 -6.90
CA GLY A 290 2.42 -4.98 -6.54
C GLY A 290 3.63 -5.77 -7.02
N GLU A 291 4.11 -5.51 -8.24
CA GLU A 291 5.33 -6.09 -8.79
C GLU A 291 6.56 -5.74 -7.95
N HIS A 292 6.70 -4.47 -7.55
CA HIS A 292 7.79 -4.06 -6.65
C HIS A 292 7.73 -4.77 -5.29
N LEU A 293 6.55 -4.89 -4.68
CA LEU A 293 6.41 -5.64 -3.43
C LEU A 293 6.77 -7.12 -3.62
N PHE A 294 6.36 -7.71 -4.75
CA PHE A 294 6.76 -9.07 -5.09
C PHE A 294 8.28 -9.20 -5.16
N ASP A 295 8.98 -8.26 -5.81
CA ASP A 295 10.43 -8.33 -5.97
C ASP A 295 11.16 -8.34 -4.62
N ILE A 296 10.75 -7.49 -3.69
CA ILE A 296 11.39 -7.32 -2.38
C ILE A 296 10.87 -8.25 -1.27
N ALA A 297 9.80 -9.03 -1.52
CA ALA A 297 9.26 -9.99 -0.56
C ALA A 297 10.16 -11.24 -0.44
N ASN A 298 10.10 -11.92 0.71
CA ASN A 298 10.76 -13.20 0.92
C ASN A 298 10.10 -14.32 0.11
N LYS A 299 10.86 -15.39 -0.13
CA LYS A 299 10.34 -16.66 -0.68
C LYS A 299 9.80 -17.53 0.45
N PRO A 300 8.80 -18.42 0.17
CA PRO A 300 8.15 -18.64 -1.13
C PRO A 300 7.13 -17.53 -1.44
N LYS A 301 7.07 -17.10 -2.70
CA LYS A 301 6.18 -16.02 -3.15
C LYS A 301 5.70 -16.27 -4.58
N HIS A 302 4.44 -15.91 -4.83
CA HIS A 302 3.78 -16.01 -6.14
C HIS A 302 3.09 -14.70 -6.49
N ILE A 303 3.03 -14.38 -7.79
CA ILE A 303 2.24 -13.26 -8.30
C ILE A 303 1.39 -13.72 -9.47
N VAL A 304 0.09 -13.46 -9.40
CA VAL A 304 -0.84 -13.69 -10.50
C VAL A 304 -1.25 -12.36 -11.11
N ARG A 305 -0.97 -12.22 -12.40
CA ARG A 305 -1.25 -11.03 -13.21
C ARG A 305 -2.55 -11.23 -13.96
N PHE A 306 -3.53 -10.39 -13.70
CA PHE A 306 -4.79 -10.40 -14.45
C PHE A 306 -4.70 -9.36 -15.57
N LEU A 307 -4.41 -9.81 -16.81
CA LEU A 307 -4.12 -8.93 -17.94
C LEU A 307 -5.27 -7.98 -18.28
N ASP A 308 -6.51 -8.42 -18.07
CA ASP A 308 -7.71 -7.64 -18.29
C ASP A 308 -8.32 -7.08 -17.00
N GLY A 309 -7.78 -7.44 -15.84
CA GLY A 309 -8.25 -7.04 -14.52
C GLY A 309 -7.93 -5.58 -14.20
N GLY A 310 -8.88 -4.91 -13.59
CA GLY A 310 -8.77 -3.60 -12.95
C GLY A 310 -8.53 -3.72 -11.44
N HIS A 311 -9.09 -2.76 -10.68
CA HIS A 311 -8.90 -2.71 -9.22
C HIS A 311 -9.89 -3.60 -8.45
N GLU A 312 -11.15 -3.69 -8.90
CA GLU A 312 -12.27 -4.27 -8.13
C GLU A 312 -12.87 -5.53 -8.79
N ASP A 313 -12.33 -6.00 -9.91
CA ASP A 313 -12.94 -7.04 -10.73
C ASP A 313 -12.14 -8.34 -10.81
N LEU A 314 -11.17 -8.55 -9.91
CA LEU A 314 -10.26 -9.68 -9.97
C LEU A 314 -11.00 -11.02 -9.76
N ASP A 315 -12.07 -11.07 -8.99
CA ASP A 315 -12.89 -12.27 -8.84
C ASP A 315 -13.53 -12.71 -10.16
N LYS A 316 -13.95 -11.75 -10.99
CA LYS A 316 -14.46 -12.04 -12.35
C LYS A 316 -13.37 -12.54 -13.29
N ASN A 317 -12.13 -12.19 -13.01
CA ASN A 317 -10.94 -12.60 -13.76
C ASN A 317 -10.29 -13.88 -13.21
N GLY A 318 -10.90 -14.56 -12.22
CA GLY A 318 -10.44 -15.85 -11.70
C GLY A 318 -9.55 -15.77 -10.46
N ALA A 319 -9.59 -14.69 -9.70
CA ALA A 319 -8.81 -14.53 -8.47
C ALA A 319 -9.06 -15.65 -7.47
N LEU A 320 -10.32 -16.06 -7.25
CA LEU A 320 -10.67 -17.16 -6.34
C LEU A 320 -10.09 -18.51 -6.78
N ILE A 321 -9.92 -18.76 -8.09
CA ILE A 321 -9.26 -19.97 -8.59
C ILE A 321 -7.78 -19.95 -8.20
N ALA A 322 -7.10 -18.83 -8.38
CA ALA A 322 -5.70 -18.67 -7.99
C ALA A 322 -5.51 -18.84 -6.47
N VAL A 323 -6.42 -18.26 -5.68
CA VAL A 323 -6.44 -18.43 -4.21
C VAL A 323 -6.63 -19.90 -3.84
N GLY A 324 -7.60 -20.60 -4.43
CA GLY A 324 -7.84 -22.02 -4.18
C GLY A 324 -6.59 -22.87 -4.43
N ARG A 325 -5.90 -22.66 -5.56
CA ARG A 325 -4.64 -23.34 -5.89
C ARG A 325 -3.53 -23.02 -4.88
N PHE A 326 -3.39 -21.76 -4.50
CA PHE A 326 -2.41 -21.35 -3.49
C PHE A 326 -2.66 -21.99 -2.13
N LEU A 327 -3.94 -22.05 -1.70
CA LEU A 327 -4.31 -22.69 -0.44
C LEU A 327 -4.13 -24.21 -0.47
N ALA A 328 -4.26 -24.85 -1.63
CA ALA A 328 -3.98 -26.27 -1.85
C ALA A 328 -2.48 -26.60 -1.91
N GLY A 329 -1.61 -25.60 -2.11
CA GLY A 329 -0.17 -25.80 -2.34
C GLY A 329 0.18 -26.10 -3.80
N ASP A 330 -0.72 -25.80 -4.75
CA ASP A 330 -0.58 -26.12 -6.18
C ASP A 330 0.03 -24.98 -7.01
N LEU A 331 0.59 -23.98 -6.36
CA LEU A 331 1.30 -22.86 -7.01
C LEU A 331 2.82 -22.94 -6.81
N ASP A 332 3.38 -24.11 -6.79
CA ASP A 332 4.83 -24.29 -6.72
C ASP A 332 5.50 -24.15 -8.09
#